data_e966448d008ea9adfa3271bf760ea875
#
_entry.id   e966448d008ea9adfa3271bf760ea875
#
_cell.length_a   1.000
_cell.length_b   1.000
_cell.length_c   1.000
_cell.angle_alpha   90.00
_cell.angle_beta   90.00
_cell.angle_gamma   90.00
#
_symmetry.space_group_name_H-M   'P 1'
#
loop_
_entity.id
_entity.type
_entity.pdbx_description
1 polymer ?
#
loop_
_entity_poly.entity_id
_entity_poly.type
_entity_poly.pdbx_seq_one_letter_code
_entity_poly.pdbx_strand_id
1 'polypeptide(L)'
;TELDEDELDEIAGKVIEGFEADKESRAEWEATFEKGFDLLGLKLEETSEPFQGACTAVHPLLIESAVKFQSKATQELFPSKGPVKVQVVGSPNVEKDRQATRVMNFMNYQLTDQMAEYFEELERMLFNLPIFGSAFKKIYFDMSFERPVSEFVPIDQFYVSNFASDLKRA
;
A
#
# COMPACT_ATOMS: atom_id res chain seq x y z
N THR A 1 4.80 -22.73 -29.01
CA THR A 1 5.92 -23.60 -28.58
C THR A 1 5.56 -24.01 -27.16
N GLU A 2 5.20 -25.27 -26.97
CA GLU A 2 5.02 -25.82 -25.64
C GLU A 2 6.42 -26.03 -25.08
N LEU A 3 6.69 -25.56 -23.86
CA LEU A 3 7.92 -25.79 -23.13
C LEU A 3 7.93 -27.25 -22.66
N ASP A 4 9.10 -27.88 -22.65
CA ASP A 4 9.26 -29.19 -22.10
C ASP A 4 9.21 -29.18 -20.55
N GLU A 5 8.81 -30.30 -19.92
CA GLU A 5 8.70 -30.36 -18.45
C GLU A 5 10.04 -30.05 -17.76
N ASP A 6 11.15 -30.49 -18.33
CA ASP A 6 12.50 -30.21 -17.83
C ASP A 6 12.85 -28.73 -17.91
N GLU A 7 12.42 -28.02 -18.96
CA GLU A 7 12.59 -26.56 -19.13
C GLU A 7 11.72 -25.77 -18.12
N LEU A 8 10.51 -26.25 -17.84
CA LEU A 8 9.62 -25.64 -16.83
C LEU A 8 10.19 -25.80 -15.42
N ASP A 9 10.75 -26.96 -15.09
CA ASP A 9 11.38 -27.22 -13.79
C ASP A 9 12.64 -26.35 -13.60
N GLU A 10 13.44 -26.16 -14.64
CA GLU A 10 14.62 -25.27 -14.59
C GLU A 10 14.20 -23.80 -14.36
N ILE A 11 13.16 -23.34 -15.06
CA ILE A 11 12.63 -21.98 -14.88
C ILE A 11 12.06 -21.81 -13.47
N ALA A 12 11.27 -22.77 -12.99
CA ALA A 12 10.70 -22.74 -11.65
C ALA A 12 11.80 -22.70 -10.57
N GLY A 13 12.86 -23.51 -10.72
CA GLY A 13 14.01 -23.50 -9.83
C GLY A 13 14.68 -22.11 -9.76
N LYS A 14 14.94 -21.49 -10.91
CA LYS A 14 15.54 -20.14 -10.97
C LYS A 14 14.66 -19.07 -10.32
N VAL A 15 13.34 -19.16 -10.50
CA VAL A 15 12.40 -18.21 -9.88
C VAL A 15 12.38 -18.37 -8.36
N ILE A 16 12.38 -19.59 -7.85
CA ILE A 16 12.40 -19.87 -6.41
C ILE A 16 13.73 -19.39 -5.80
N GLU A 17 14.86 -19.73 -6.41
CA GLU A 17 16.18 -19.29 -5.95
C GLU A 17 16.30 -17.76 -5.92
N GLY A 18 15.83 -17.08 -6.96
CA GLY A 18 15.78 -15.62 -7.02
C GLY A 18 14.90 -15.02 -5.91
N PHE A 19 13.73 -15.59 -5.68
CA PHE A 19 12.83 -15.14 -4.61
C PHE A 19 13.44 -15.34 -3.22
N GLU A 20 14.10 -16.48 -2.95
CA GLU A 20 14.76 -16.73 -1.67
C GLU A 20 15.92 -15.76 -1.42
N ALA A 21 16.72 -15.47 -2.45
CA ALA A 21 17.81 -14.48 -2.37
C ALA A 21 17.27 -13.07 -2.09
N ASP A 22 16.20 -12.66 -2.77
CA ASP A 22 15.57 -11.35 -2.56
C ASP A 22 14.94 -11.27 -1.16
N LYS A 23 14.35 -12.34 -0.67
CA LYS A 23 13.80 -12.43 0.69
C LYS A 23 14.91 -12.32 1.75
N GLU A 24 16.01 -13.03 1.57
CA GLU A 24 17.15 -12.96 2.52
C GLU A 24 17.75 -11.56 2.57
N SER A 25 17.84 -10.88 1.43
CA SER A 25 18.35 -9.49 1.36
C SER A 25 17.56 -8.49 2.19
N ARG A 26 16.32 -8.79 2.54
CA ARG A 26 15.40 -7.94 3.32
C ARG A 26 15.39 -8.21 4.81
N ALA A 27 16.02 -9.28 5.28
CA ALA A 27 15.89 -9.76 6.67
C ALA A 27 16.26 -8.70 7.71
N GLU A 28 17.31 -7.91 7.48
CA GLU A 28 17.72 -6.82 8.40
C GLU A 28 16.68 -5.69 8.44
N TRP A 29 16.10 -5.35 7.30
CA TRP A 29 15.05 -4.36 7.18
C TRP A 29 13.75 -4.85 7.85
N GLU A 30 13.36 -6.10 7.63
CA GLU A 30 12.17 -6.70 8.25
C GLU A 30 12.28 -6.74 9.79
N ALA A 31 13.44 -7.07 10.34
CA ALA A 31 13.68 -7.03 11.79
C ALA A 31 13.47 -5.64 12.41
N THR A 32 13.67 -4.57 11.64
CA THR A 32 13.39 -3.20 12.09
C THR A 32 11.89 -2.95 12.22
N PHE A 33 11.08 -3.53 11.33
CA PHE A 33 9.62 -3.38 11.38
C PHE A 33 8.97 -4.22 12.46
N GLU A 34 9.51 -5.39 12.81
CA GLU A 34 9.03 -6.19 13.94
C GLU A 34 9.07 -5.36 15.22
N LYS A 35 10.16 -4.64 15.46
CA LYS A 35 10.26 -3.68 16.57
C LYS A 35 9.21 -2.57 16.49
N GLY A 36 8.95 -2.06 15.28
CA GLY A 36 7.91 -1.07 15.03
C GLY A 36 6.52 -1.59 15.40
N PHE A 37 6.19 -2.83 15.04
CA PHE A 37 4.93 -3.48 15.40
C PHE A 37 4.79 -3.71 16.89
N ASP A 38 5.84 -4.11 17.58
CA ASP A 38 5.83 -4.27 19.03
C ASP A 38 5.56 -2.93 19.73
N LEU A 39 6.14 -1.84 19.24
CA LEU A 39 5.86 -0.49 19.73
C LEU A 39 4.43 -0.03 19.42
N LEU A 40 3.87 -0.38 18.25
CA LEU A 40 2.47 -0.11 17.91
C LEU A 40 1.52 -0.91 18.81
N GLY A 41 1.86 -2.17 19.08
CA GLY A 41 1.08 -3.04 19.98
C GLY A 41 1.25 -2.72 21.47
N LEU A 42 2.06 -1.68 21.80
CA LEU A 42 2.45 -1.37 23.18
C LEU A 42 3.10 -2.56 23.92
N LYS A 43 3.62 -3.50 23.15
CA LYS A 43 4.45 -4.58 23.70
C LYS A 43 5.84 -4.00 23.97
N LEU A 44 6.03 -3.59 25.20
CA LEU A 44 7.33 -3.14 25.67
C LEU A 44 8.02 -4.32 26.33
N GLU A 45 9.30 -4.47 26.02
CA GLU A 45 10.17 -5.26 26.89
C GLU A 45 10.03 -4.75 28.31
N GLU A 46 9.99 -5.67 29.29
CA GLU A 46 9.94 -5.31 30.71
C GLU A 46 11.09 -4.31 30.98
N THR A 47 10.73 -3.04 30.99
CA THR A 47 11.66 -2.00 31.39
C THR A 47 11.95 -2.21 32.87
N SER A 48 13.19 -2.52 33.18
CA SER A 48 13.64 -2.56 34.58
C SER A 48 13.30 -1.21 35.20
N GLU A 49 12.48 -1.23 36.25
CA GLU A 49 12.19 -0.02 37.04
C GLU A 49 13.51 0.64 37.43
N PRO A 50 13.82 1.85 36.98
CA PRO A 50 15.10 2.50 37.30
C PRO A 50 15.25 2.76 38.81
N PHE A 51 14.13 2.77 39.54
CA PHE A 51 14.05 2.79 41.01
C PHE A 51 12.66 2.34 41.44
N GLN A 52 12.53 1.88 42.69
CA GLN A 52 11.28 1.37 43.24
C GLN A 52 10.18 2.44 43.22
N GLY A 53 9.06 2.15 42.53
CA GLY A 53 7.93 3.08 42.33
C GLY A 53 8.07 4.02 41.16
N ALA A 54 9.01 3.76 40.23
CA ALA A 54 9.10 4.49 38.99
C ALA A 54 7.85 4.29 38.13
N CYS A 55 7.43 5.33 37.45
CA CYS A 55 6.31 5.26 36.50
C CYS A 55 6.72 4.49 35.24
N THR A 56 6.03 3.39 34.94
CA THR A 56 6.21 2.57 33.74
C THR A 56 5.21 2.94 32.63
N ALA A 57 4.52 4.08 32.75
CA ALA A 57 3.55 4.52 31.74
C ALA A 57 4.26 4.86 30.42
N VAL A 58 3.78 4.27 29.34
CA VAL A 58 4.29 4.49 27.99
C VAL A 58 3.33 5.35 27.21
N HIS A 59 3.87 6.36 26.55
CA HIS A 59 3.08 7.22 25.67
C HIS A 59 3.03 6.63 24.26
N PRO A 60 1.83 6.37 23.69
CA PRO A 60 1.65 5.71 22.40
C PRO A 60 1.89 6.68 21.21
N LEU A 61 3.04 7.35 21.16
CA LEU A 61 3.35 8.38 20.17
C LEU A 61 3.30 7.87 18.72
N LEU A 62 3.73 6.64 18.51
CA LEU A 62 3.81 6.07 17.16
C LEU A 62 2.40 5.85 16.58
N ILE A 63 1.54 5.19 17.34
CA ILE A 63 0.15 4.94 16.91
C ILE A 63 -0.64 6.24 16.78
N GLU A 64 -0.45 7.19 17.71
CA GLU A 64 -1.09 8.50 17.64
C GLU A 64 -0.69 9.26 16.37
N SER A 65 0.60 9.22 16.01
CA SER A 65 1.12 9.88 14.82
C SER A 65 0.59 9.21 13.54
N ALA A 66 0.55 7.87 13.50
CA ALA A 66 0.03 7.11 12.36
C ALA A 66 -1.47 7.40 12.13
N VAL A 67 -2.27 7.38 13.20
CA VAL A 67 -3.72 7.69 13.12
C VAL A 67 -3.98 9.14 12.71
N LYS A 68 -3.21 10.10 13.24
CA LYS A 68 -3.32 11.51 12.84
C LYS A 68 -2.97 11.71 11.36
N PHE A 69 -1.92 11.04 10.88
CA PHE A 69 -1.57 11.07 9.47
C PHE A 69 -2.67 10.47 8.60
N GLN A 70 -3.13 9.25 8.92
CA GLN A 70 -4.21 8.58 8.21
C GLN A 70 -5.45 9.47 8.11
N SER A 71 -5.93 10.00 9.24
CA SER A 71 -7.15 10.82 9.28
C SER A 71 -7.06 12.05 8.40
N LYS A 72 -5.93 12.77 8.43
CA LYS A 72 -5.71 13.97 7.59
C LYS A 72 -5.59 13.61 6.12
N ALA A 73 -4.79 12.58 5.80
CA ALA A 73 -4.59 12.15 4.43
C ALA A 73 -5.89 11.63 3.79
N THR A 74 -6.71 10.88 4.54
CA THR A 74 -8.01 10.40 4.07
C THR A 74 -8.95 11.57 3.73
N GLN A 75 -9.02 12.59 4.56
CA GLN A 75 -9.87 13.77 4.30
C GLN A 75 -9.46 14.54 3.03
N GLU A 76 -8.15 14.61 2.76
CA GLU A 76 -7.64 15.31 1.58
C GLU A 76 -7.73 14.49 0.31
N LEU A 77 -7.46 13.18 0.39
CA LEU A 77 -7.46 12.28 -0.77
C LEU A 77 -8.85 11.79 -1.14
N PHE A 78 -9.76 11.72 -0.18
CA PHE A 78 -11.13 11.25 -0.39
C PHE A 78 -12.15 12.27 0.12
N PRO A 79 -12.23 13.46 -0.49
CA PRO A 79 -13.19 14.49 -0.10
C PRO A 79 -14.62 14.08 -0.45
N SER A 80 -15.62 14.65 0.22
CA SER A 80 -17.04 14.33 0.03
C SER A 80 -17.59 14.54 -1.39
N LYS A 81 -16.87 15.30 -2.21
CA LYS A 81 -17.22 15.52 -3.64
C LYS A 81 -16.63 14.45 -4.58
N GLY A 82 -15.94 13.45 -4.03
CA GLY A 82 -15.23 12.42 -4.74
C GLY A 82 -13.74 12.70 -4.91
N PRO A 83 -12.91 11.63 -4.99
CA PRO A 83 -11.45 11.74 -5.06
C PRO A 83 -10.91 12.25 -6.40
N VAL A 84 -11.70 12.12 -7.47
CA VAL A 84 -11.25 12.46 -8.82
C VAL A 84 -11.63 13.89 -9.20
N LYS A 85 -10.63 14.64 -9.67
CA LYS A 85 -10.78 15.94 -10.33
C LYS A 85 -10.21 15.84 -11.73
N VAL A 86 -10.90 16.39 -12.72
CA VAL A 86 -10.46 16.42 -14.11
C VAL A 86 -10.16 17.85 -14.52
N GLN A 87 -9.03 18.04 -15.18
CA GLN A 87 -8.63 19.33 -15.75
C GLN A 87 -8.46 19.19 -17.27
N VAL A 88 -9.06 20.09 -18.02
CA VAL A 88 -8.86 20.14 -19.48
C VAL A 88 -7.53 20.82 -19.78
N VAL A 89 -6.68 20.13 -20.53
CA VAL A 89 -5.39 20.65 -20.98
C VAL A 89 -5.55 21.20 -22.41
N GLY A 90 -5.02 22.39 -22.65
CA GLY A 90 -5.07 23.08 -23.93
C GLY A 90 -6.19 24.13 -24.02
N SER A 91 -6.62 24.45 -25.25
CA SER A 91 -7.64 25.50 -25.46
C SER A 91 -8.99 25.08 -24.88
N PRO A 92 -9.60 25.90 -23.98
CA PRO A 92 -10.90 25.61 -23.41
C PRO A 92 -11.98 25.57 -24.50
N ASN A 93 -12.87 24.59 -24.41
CA ASN A 93 -14.03 24.45 -25.28
C ASN A 93 -15.17 23.85 -24.47
N VAL A 94 -16.38 24.36 -24.63
CA VAL A 94 -17.59 23.90 -23.92
C VAL A 94 -17.81 22.40 -24.07
N GLU A 95 -17.50 21.81 -25.21
CA GLU A 95 -17.65 20.38 -25.43
C GLU A 95 -16.62 19.57 -24.63
N LYS A 96 -15.37 20.03 -24.58
CA LYS A 96 -14.32 19.40 -23.75
C LYS A 96 -14.65 19.47 -22.27
N ASP A 97 -15.21 20.58 -21.79
CA ASP A 97 -15.60 20.76 -20.39
C ASP A 97 -16.75 19.81 -20.02
N ARG A 98 -17.72 19.62 -20.93
CA ARG A 98 -18.79 18.62 -20.75
C ARG A 98 -18.24 17.20 -20.72
N GLN A 99 -17.30 16.87 -21.58
CA GLN A 99 -16.63 15.56 -21.59
C GLN A 99 -15.84 15.35 -20.30
N ALA A 100 -15.07 16.33 -19.84
CA ALA A 100 -14.31 16.29 -18.59
C ALA A 100 -15.24 16.03 -17.39
N THR A 101 -16.38 16.71 -17.34
CA THR A 101 -17.37 16.50 -16.29
C THR A 101 -17.94 15.07 -16.30
N ARG A 102 -18.25 14.53 -17.48
CA ARG A 102 -18.74 13.15 -17.61
C ARG A 102 -17.69 12.12 -17.14
N VAL A 103 -16.43 12.32 -17.55
CA VAL A 103 -15.31 11.47 -17.12
C VAL A 103 -15.12 11.54 -15.61
N MET A 104 -15.11 12.73 -15.04
CA MET A 104 -15.00 12.93 -13.59
C MET A 104 -16.10 12.20 -12.82
N ASN A 105 -17.36 12.38 -13.25
CA ASN A 105 -18.50 11.74 -12.60
C ASN A 105 -18.42 10.22 -12.71
N PHE A 106 -18.06 9.70 -13.87
CA PHE A 106 -17.91 8.26 -14.07
C PHE A 106 -16.79 7.66 -13.24
N MET A 107 -15.61 8.30 -13.19
CA MET A 107 -14.50 7.82 -12.37
C MET A 107 -14.82 7.89 -10.87
N ASN A 108 -15.48 8.95 -10.42
CA ASN A 108 -15.94 9.02 -9.04
C ASN A 108 -16.94 7.90 -8.72
N TYR A 109 -17.92 7.66 -9.59
CA TYR A 109 -18.86 6.55 -9.44
C TYR A 109 -18.15 5.19 -9.37
N GLN A 110 -17.12 4.97 -10.20
CA GLN A 110 -16.34 3.74 -10.11
C GLN A 110 -15.66 3.57 -8.74
N LEU A 111 -15.05 4.63 -8.21
CA LEU A 111 -14.29 4.57 -6.96
C LEU A 111 -15.16 4.59 -5.70
N THR A 112 -16.38 5.12 -5.77
CA THR A 112 -17.27 5.22 -4.59
C THR A 112 -18.35 4.12 -4.55
N ASP A 113 -18.81 3.65 -5.70
CA ASP A 113 -19.93 2.73 -5.78
C ASP A 113 -19.55 1.36 -6.35
N GLN A 114 -18.83 1.33 -7.50
CA GLN A 114 -18.47 0.06 -8.11
C GLN A 114 -17.36 -0.68 -7.35
N MET A 115 -16.39 0.06 -6.82
CA MET A 115 -15.25 -0.48 -6.05
C MET A 115 -15.50 -0.23 -4.56
N ALA A 116 -16.45 -0.98 -3.96
CA ALA A 116 -16.84 -0.80 -2.56
C ALA A 116 -15.65 -0.91 -1.58
N GLU A 117 -14.66 -1.74 -1.92
CA GLU A 117 -13.43 -1.95 -1.15
C GLU A 117 -12.43 -0.80 -1.26
N TYR A 118 -12.56 0.11 -2.25
CA TYR A 118 -11.54 1.12 -2.53
C TYR A 118 -11.20 2.00 -1.33
N PHE A 119 -12.21 2.44 -0.59
CA PHE A 119 -12.04 3.30 0.56
C PHE A 119 -11.33 2.58 1.70
N GLU A 120 -11.74 1.37 2.05
CA GLU A 120 -11.13 0.57 3.11
C GLU A 120 -9.66 0.23 2.79
N GLU A 121 -9.39 -0.15 1.54
CA GLU A 121 -8.04 -0.44 1.07
C GLU A 121 -7.15 0.83 1.04
N LEU A 122 -7.74 1.99 0.78
CA LEU A 122 -7.05 3.27 0.89
C LEU A 122 -6.71 3.60 2.35
N GLU A 123 -7.65 3.41 3.28
CA GLU A 123 -7.41 3.65 4.70
C GLU A 123 -6.31 2.74 5.26
N ARG A 124 -6.31 1.45 4.90
CA ARG A 124 -5.25 0.50 5.26
C ARG A 124 -3.90 0.96 4.73
N MET A 125 -3.84 1.36 3.47
CA MET A 125 -2.63 1.89 2.85
C MET A 125 -2.11 3.13 3.60
N LEU A 126 -2.98 4.07 3.92
CA LEU A 126 -2.61 5.33 4.59
C LEU A 126 -2.18 5.13 6.04
N PHE A 127 -2.70 4.11 6.72
CA PHE A 127 -2.24 3.75 8.05
C PHE A 127 -0.83 3.13 8.01
N ASN A 128 -0.56 2.27 7.05
CA ASN A 128 0.72 1.58 6.92
C ASN A 128 1.84 2.50 6.38
N LEU A 129 1.50 3.47 5.54
CA LEU A 129 2.47 4.35 4.89
C LEU A 129 3.43 5.09 5.86
N PRO A 130 3.00 5.72 6.96
CA PRO A 130 3.91 6.40 7.88
C PRO A 130 4.76 5.43 8.71
N ILE A 131 4.36 4.17 8.84
CA ILE A 131 5.07 3.15 9.62
C ILE A 131 6.21 2.56 8.79
N PHE A 132 5.93 2.22 7.54
CA PHE A 132 6.86 1.53 6.65
C PHE A 132 7.58 2.44 5.65
N GLY A 133 7.13 3.67 5.49
CA GLY A 133 7.68 4.63 4.52
C GLY A 133 7.25 4.40 3.07
N SER A 134 6.71 3.22 2.76
CA SER A 134 6.21 2.86 1.43
C SER A 134 4.94 2.02 1.53
N ALA A 135 4.06 2.17 0.55
CA ALA A 135 2.83 1.40 0.45
C ALA A 135 2.49 1.14 -1.03
N PHE A 136 1.96 -0.02 -1.31
CA PHE A 136 1.69 -0.47 -2.68
C PHE A 136 0.22 -0.78 -2.86
N LYS A 137 -0.30 -0.52 -4.07
CA LYS A 137 -1.63 -0.93 -4.50
C LYS A 137 -1.54 -1.73 -5.77
N LYS A 138 -2.26 -2.84 -5.80
CA LYS A 138 -2.47 -3.65 -7.00
C LYS A 138 -3.81 -3.27 -7.61
N ILE A 139 -3.78 -2.82 -8.86
CA ILE A 139 -4.98 -2.45 -9.60
C ILE A 139 -5.10 -3.41 -10.77
N TYR A 140 -6.23 -4.11 -10.86
CA TYR A 140 -6.50 -5.07 -11.93
C TYR A 140 -7.99 -5.14 -12.25
N PHE A 141 -8.33 -5.73 -13.38
CA PHE A 141 -9.72 -6.03 -13.73
C PHE A 141 -10.04 -7.46 -13.30
N ASP A 142 -11.02 -7.60 -12.40
CA ASP A 142 -11.48 -8.92 -11.96
C ASP A 142 -12.55 -9.43 -12.91
N MET A 143 -12.27 -10.56 -13.56
CA MET A 143 -13.17 -11.17 -14.54
C MET A 143 -14.38 -11.81 -13.88
N SER A 144 -14.30 -12.17 -12.60
CA SER A 144 -15.42 -12.78 -11.87
C SER A 144 -16.46 -11.75 -11.45
N PHE A 145 -16.00 -10.55 -11.11
CA PHE A 145 -16.85 -9.42 -10.74
C PHE A 145 -17.13 -8.46 -11.91
N GLU A 146 -16.48 -8.68 -13.05
CA GLU A 146 -16.57 -7.82 -14.25
C GLU A 146 -16.32 -6.32 -13.96
N ARG A 147 -15.40 -6.03 -13.04
CA ARG A 147 -15.10 -4.65 -12.61
C ARG A 147 -13.62 -4.47 -12.23
N PRO A 148 -13.10 -3.23 -12.24
CA PRO A 148 -11.80 -2.95 -11.68
C PRO A 148 -11.81 -3.14 -10.16
N VAL A 149 -10.69 -3.63 -9.64
CA VAL A 149 -10.43 -3.85 -8.21
C VAL A 149 -9.13 -3.15 -7.85
N SER A 150 -9.09 -2.55 -6.67
CA SER A 150 -7.91 -1.91 -6.12
C SER A 150 -7.65 -2.44 -4.72
N GLU A 151 -6.58 -3.21 -4.58
CA GLU A 151 -6.20 -3.93 -3.37
C GLU A 151 -4.92 -3.34 -2.79
N PHE A 152 -4.86 -3.14 -1.49
CA PHE A 152 -3.63 -2.78 -0.79
C PHE A 152 -2.73 -4.02 -0.68
N VAL A 153 -1.47 -3.87 -1.07
CA VAL A 153 -0.47 -4.92 -0.91
C VAL A 153 0.43 -4.54 0.26
N PRO A 154 0.38 -5.30 1.36
CA PRO A 154 1.28 -5.11 2.48
C PRO A 154 2.73 -5.26 2.05
N ILE A 155 3.61 -4.51 2.68
CA ILE A 155 5.01 -4.44 2.26
C ILE A 155 5.77 -5.76 2.47
N ASP A 156 5.34 -6.58 3.41
CA ASP A 156 5.84 -7.93 3.67
C ASP A 156 5.50 -8.92 2.56
N GLN A 157 4.48 -8.63 1.76
CA GLN A 157 4.05 -9.43 0.61
C GLN A 157 4.57 -8.90 -0.74
N PHE A 158 5.30 -7.79 -0.73
CA PHE A 158 5.83 -7.17 -1.94
C PHE A 158 7.33 -7.34 -2.04
N TYR A 159 7.77 -8.21 -2.95
CA TYR A 159 9.18 -8.51 -3.20
C TYR A 159 9.62 -7.89 -4.52
N VAL A 160 10.80 -7.28 -4.50
CA VAL A 160 11.45 -6.67 -5.66
C VAL A 160 12.89 -7.16 -5.68
N SER A 161 13.42 -7.44 -6.86
CA SER A 161 14.81 -7.86 -6.99
C SER A 161 15.76 -6.87 -6.33
N ASN A 162 16.67 -7.39 -5.50
CA ASN A 162 17.68 -6.58 -4.80
C ASN A 162 18.60 -5.78 -5.76
N PHE A 163 18.67 -6.21 -7.02
CA PHE A 163 19.46 -5.55 -8.05
C PHE A 163 18.66 -4.53 -8.87
N ALA A 164 17.35 -4.43 -8.67
CA ALA A 164 16.50 -3.51 -9.41
C ALA A 164 16.76 -2.06 -8.98
N SER A 165 17.09 -1.20 -9.94
CA SER A 165 17.28 0.22 -9.71
C SER A 165 15.96 1.01 -9.70
N ASP A 166 14.92 0.48 -10.33
CA ASP A 166 13.56 1.03 -10.37
C ASP A 166 12.52 -0.08 -10.61
N LEU A 167 11.25 0.19 -10.25
CA LEU A 167 10.14 -0.76 -10.42
C LEU A 167 9.78 -1.06 -11.88
N LYS A 168 10.33 -0.35 -12.87
CA LYS A 168 10.10 -0.64 -14.29
C LYS A 168 11.07 -1.69 -14.82
N ARG A 169 12.13 -1.97 -14.08
CA ARG A 169 13.20 -2.90 -14.43
C ARG A 169 13.36 -4.03 -13.42
N ALA A 170 12.46 -4.07 -12.45
CA ALA A 170 12.36 -5.14 -11.46
C ALA A 170 11.78 -6.40 -12.07
#